data_d5d2fadd54c625c19badb54a10c38f82
#
_entry.id   d5d2fadd54c625c19badb54a10c38f82
#
_cell.length_a   1.000
_cell.length_b   1.000
_cell.length_c   1.000
_cell.angle_alpha   90.00
_cell.angle_beta   90.00
_cell.angle_gamma   90.00
#
_symmetry.space_group_name_H-M   'P 1'
#
loop_
_entity.id
_entity.type
_entity.pdbx_description
1 polymer ?
#
loop_
_entity_poly.entity_id
_entity_poly.type
_entity_poly.pdbx_seq_one_letter_code
_entity_poly.pdbx_strand_id
1 'polypeptide(L)'
;VLFRSAMSPVIREQHDEYPMITDPKGRMIVGQFGSYVPEMLKMKNFDLEPGDVILQSDPFMCGGAISHINDWIILVPVFFQGGLVGFTSMFGHMMDVGGPVPGSMPTAATSIFGEGLRIPPIKLYEGGVLNQAALDLIMTNTRTPEMNYSDLMAILAGCRAGEKRIIELCERFGADTYADACDALLERTERAMRSLIV
;
A
#
# COMPACT_ATOMS: atom_id res chain seq x y z
N VAL A 1 11.09 -6.35 -10.89
CA VAL A 1 10.95 -6.01 -12.33
C VAL A 1 10.03 -4.80 -12.51
N LEU A 2 8.91 -4.69 -11.78
CA LEU A 2 7.92 -3.62 -11.96
C LEU A 2 8.42 -2.24 -11.52
N PHE A 3 9.23 -2.13 -10.46
CA PHE A 3 9.79 -0.84 -10.04
C PHE A 3 10.81 -0.24 -11.02
N ARG A 4 11.34 -1.03 -11.95
CA ARG A 4 12.15 -0.49 -13.06
C ARG A 4 11.35 0.34 -14.04
N SER A 5 10.02 0.29 -13.98
CA SER A 5 9.14 1.19 -14.73
C SER A 5 8.87 2.50 -13.99
N ALA A 6 9.21 2.60 -12.70
CA ALA A 6 9.16 3.84 -11.93
C ALA A 6 10.13 4.88 -12.50
N MET A 7 9.75 6.15 -12.43
CA MET A 7 10.52 7.24 -13.00
C MET A 7 11.54 7.81 -12.01
N SER A 8 11.18 7.82 -10.72
CA SER A 8 12.06 8.38 -9.70
C SER A 8 13.26 7.47 -9.39
N PRO A 9 14.43 8.04 -9.10
CA PRO A 9 15.56 7.27 -8.61
C PRO A 9 15.31 6.66 -7.23
N VAL A 10 14.43 7.22 -6.43
CA VAL A 10 14.11 6.72 -5.08
C VAL A 10 13.49 5.34 -5.17
N ILE A 11 12.50 5.15 -6.03
CA ILE A 11 11.88 3.83 -6.22
C ILE A 11 12.73 2.97 -7.15
N ARG A 12 13.17 3.50 -8.30
CA ARG A 12 13.85 2.71 -9.33
C ARG A 12 15.26 2.24 -8.95
N GLU A 13 16.03 3.09 -8.24
CA GLU A 13 17.44 2.83 -7.92
C GLU A 13 17.66 2.47 -6.44
N GLN A 14 16.97 3.18 -5.53
CA GLN A 14 17.14 2.96 -4.09
C GLN A 14 16.22 1.89 -3.56
N HIS A 15 15.18 1.51 -4.32
CA HIS A 15 14.18 0.52 -3.92
C HIS A 15 13.48 0.90 -2.61
N ASP A 16 13.13 2.20 -2.46
CA ASP A 16 12.38 2.69 -1.32
C ASP A 16 10.88 2.44 -1.53
N GLU A 17 10.55 1.17 -1.65
CA GLU A 17 9.21 0.63 -1.77
C GLU A 17 9.12 -0.72 -1.06
N TYR A 18 7.98 -1.01 -0.44
CA TYR A 18 7.81 -2.22 0.37
C TYR A 18 6.49 -2.93 0.05
N PRO A 19 6.55 -3.99 -0.78
CA PRO A 19 5.38 -4.79 -1.10
C PRO A 19 4.97 -5.70 0.05
N MET A 20 3.66 -5.94 0.16
CA MET A 20 3.09 -6.79 1.19
C MET A 20 1.87 -7.54 0.66
N ILE A 21 1.70 -8.77 1.12
CA ILE A 21 0.49 -9.57 0.99
C ILE A 21 -0.04 -9.85 2.39
N THR A 22 -1.34 -9.68 2.58
CA THR A 22 -2.00 -9.99 3.84
C THR A 22 -3.19 -10.93 3.64
N ASP A 23 -3.63 -11.55 4.71
CA ASP A 23 -4.92 -12.23 4.77
C ASP A 23 -6.09 -11.22 4.85
N PRO A 24 -7.36 -11.68 4.84
CA PRO A 24 -8.52 -10.79 4.96
C PRO A 24 -8.59 -9.97 6.25
N LYS A 25 -7.88 -10.37 7.30
CA LYS A 25 -7.78 -9.66 8.58
C LYS A 25 -6.64 -8.63 8.58
N GLY A 26 -5.89 -8.53 7.48
CA GLY A 26 -4.74 -7.66 7.36
C GLY A 26 -3.46 -8.19 8.03
N ARG A 27 -3.40 -9.47 8.44
CA ARG A 27 -2.19 -10.07 8.99
C ARG A 27 -1.20 -10.32 7.85
N MET A 28 0.03 -9.86 8.00
CA MET A 28 1.05 -9.98 6.96
C MET A 28 1.49 -11.43 6.75
N ILE A 29 1.29 -11.94 5.54
CA ILE A 29 1.72 -13.26 5.10
C ILE A 29 3.11 -13.19 4.48
N VAL A 30 3.33 -12.19 3.62
CA VAL A 30 4.62 -11.89 2.98
C VAL A 30 4.81 -10.39 2.99
N GLY A 31 5.98 -9.93 3.36
CA GLY A 31 6.32 -8.50 3.36
C GLY A 31 7.46 -8.17 4.31
N GLN A 32 7.64 -6.87 4.54
CA GLN A 32 8.64 -6.30 5.45
C GLN A 32 7.94 -5.30 6.38
N PHE A 33 8.55 -4.96 7.50
CA PHE A 33 8.12 -3.92 8.46
C PHE A 33 6.77 -4.11 9.14
N GLY A 34 6.09 -5.24 8.99
CA GLY A 34 4.77 -5.47 9.56
C GLY A 34 3.62 -4.93 8.69
N SER A 35 2.38 -5.18 9.12
CA SER A 35 1.19 -4.77 8.40
C SER A 35 0.52 -3.55 9.00
N TYR A 36 0.26 -2.54 8.18
CA TYR A 36 -0.55 -1.37 8.50
C TYR A 36 -2.03 -1.55 8.13
N VAL A 37 -2.37 -2.62 7.45
CA VAL A 37 -3.74 -2.87 6.96
C VAL A 37 -4.78 -2.93 8.09
N PRO A 38 -4.52 -3.63 9.24
CA PRO A 38 -5.51 -3.66 10.32
C PRO A 38 -5.86 -2.28 10.86
N GLU A 39 -4.87 -1.39 10.98
CA GLU A 39 -5.11 -0.04 11.48
C GLU A 39 -5.86 0.81 10.44
N MET A 40 -5.52 0.69 9.16
CA MET A 40 -6.28 1.35 8.08
C MET A 40 -7.76 0.94 8.08
N LEU A 41 -8.03 -0.36 8.22
CA LEU A 41 -9.41 -0.88 8.24
C LEU A 41 -10.19 -0.43 9.49
N LYS A 42 -9.52 -0.23 10.64
CA LYS A 42 -10.15 0.32 11.85
C LYS A 42 -10.45 1.81 11.74
N MET A 43 -9.54 2.59 11.13
CA MET A 43 -9.67 4.04 11.04
C MET A 43 -10.78 4.48 10.08
N LYS A 44 -11.06 3.69 9.07
CA LYS A 44 -12.13 3.96 8.11
C LYS A 44 -12.82 2.65 7.72
N ASN A 45 -14.12 2.60 7.96
CA ASN A 45 -14.94 1.52 7.45
C ASN A 45 -15.12 1.71 5.94
N PHE A 46 -14.40 0.91 5.16
CA PHE A 46 -14.56 0.88 3.70
C PHE A 46 -15.60 -0.16 3.33
N ASP A 47 -16.54 0.25 2.49
CA ASP A 47 -17.32 -0.69 1.71
C ASP A 47 -16.45 -1.11 0.50
N LEU A 48 -15.74 -2.24 0.68
CA LEU A 48 -14.75 -2.71 -0.27
C LEU A 48 -15.40 -3.58 -1.33
N GLU A 49 -15.10 -3.29 -2.59
CA GLU A 49 -15.58 -4.02 -3.76
C GLU A 49 -14.42 -4.49 -4.66
N PRO A 50 -14.66 -5.52 -5.51
CA PRO A 50 -13.68 -5.91 -6.53
C PRO A 50 -13.32 -4.73 -7.43
N GLY A 51 -12.03 -4.51 -7.64
CA GLY A 51 -11.53 -3.42 -8.47
C GLY A 51 -11.16 -2.15 -7.70
N ASP A 52 -11.53 -2.05 -6.42
CA ASP A 52 -11.13 -0.94 -5.57
C ASP A 52 -9.61 -0.82 -5.43
N VAL A 53 -9.15 0.41 -5.27
CA VAL A 53 -7.77 0.73 -4.88
C VAL A 53 -7.83 1.89 -3.89
N ILE A 54 -7.31 1.66 -2.71
CA ILE A 54 -7.19 2.72 -1.69
C ILE A 54 -5.81 3.34 -1.78
N LEU A 55 -5.76 4.66 -1.80
CA LEU A 55 -4.54 5.46 -1.67
C LEU A 55 -4.60 6.26 -0.38
N GLN A 56 -3.47 6.35 0.33
CA GLN A 56 -3.29 7.26 1.46
C GLN A 56 -1.81 7.60 1.68
N SER A 57 -1.56 8.71 2.40
CA SER A 57 -0.23 9.09 2.88
C SER A 57 -0.25 9.73 4.28
N ASP A 58 -1.38 9.66 4.99
CA ASP A 58 -1.51 10.28 6.30
C ASP A 58 -1.05 9.32 7.42
N PRO A 59 0.07 9.62 8.13
CA PRO A 59 0.59 8.75 9.20
C PRO A 59 -0.43 8.50 10.33
N PHE A 60 -1.26 9.48 10.64
CA PHE A 60 -2.27 9.35 11.70
C PHE A 60 -3.43 8.44 11.32
N MET A 61 -3.72 8.31 10.00
CA MET A 61 -4.79 7.47 9.49
C MET A 61 -4.36 6.02 9.19
N CYS A 62 -3.11 5.67 9.47
CA CYS A 62 -2.61 4.29 9.39
C CYS A 62 -1.93 3.81 10.66
N GLY A 63 -2.26 4.44 11.81
CA GLY A 63 -1.71 4.04 13.10
C GLY A 63 -0.20 4.24 13.25
N GLY A 64 0.39 5.17 12.49
CA GLY A 64 1.83 5.44 12.51
C GLY A 64 2.67 4.42 11.75
N ALA A 65 2.08 3.65 10.85
CA ALA A 65 2.80 2.66 10.04
C ALA A 65 3.77 3.28 9.03
N ILE A 66 3.56 4.52 8.66
CA ILE A 66 4.52 5.38 7.96
C ILE A 66 4.87 6.57 8.83
N SER A 67 6.06 7.13 8.67
CA SER A 67 6.57 8.22 9.53
C SER A 67 6.46 9.60 8.89
N HIS A 68 6.26 9.67 7.60
CA HIS A 68 6.17 10.92 6.82
C HIS A 68 5.25 10.75 5.61
N ILE A 69 4.73 11.88 5.12
CA ILE A 69 3.70 11.89 4.09
C ILE A 69 4.21 11.63 2.66
N ASN A 70 5.54 11.53 2.48
CA ASN A 70 6.13 11.11 1.19
C ASN A 70 5.81 9.64 0.87
N ASP A 71 5.55 8.81 1.88
CA ASP A 71 5.22 7.40 1.69
C ASP A 71 3.75 7.24 1.30
N TRP A 72 3.52 7.00 0.03
CA TRP A 72 2.17 6.74 -0.47
C TRP A 72 1.86 5.25 -0.40
N ILE A 73 0.85 4.90 0.37
CA ILE A 73 0.37 3.53 0.51
C ILE A 73 -0.72 3.27 -0.52
N ILE A 74 -0.55 2.21 -1.30
CA ILE A 74 -1.58 1.58 -2.12
C ILE A 74 -2.06 0.32 -1.43
N LEU A 75 -3.38 0.16 -1.29
CA LEU A 75 -4.02 -1.05 -0.78
C LEU A 75 -5.05 -1.53 -1.81
N VAL A 76 -4.93 -2.79 -2.23
CA VAL A 76 -5.83 -3.45 -3.17
C VAL A 76 -6.48 -4.65 -2.48
N PRO A 77 -7.80 -4.62 -2.25
CA PRO A 77 -8.53 -5.79 -1.75
C PRO A 77 -8.60 -6.87 -2.84
N VAL A 78 -8.32 -8.10 -2.47
CA VAL A 78 -8.33 -9.25 -3.38
C VAL A 78 -9.58 -10.07 -3.15
N PHE A 79 -10.43 -10.15 -4.16
CA PHE A 79 -11.66 -10.93 -4.12
C PHE A 79 -11.55 -12.18 -5.00
N PHE A 80 -12.12 -13.27 -4.50
CA PHE A 80 -12.27 -14.50 -5.26
C PHE A 80 -13.67 -15.09 -5.04
N GLN A 81 -14.41 -15.33 -6.13
CA GLN A 81 -15.80 -15.85 -6.09
C GLN A 81 -16.73 -15.05 -5.15
N GLY A 82 -16.55 -13.73 -5.10
CA GLY A 82 -17.35 -12.82 -4.28
C GLY A 82 -16.90 -12.70 -2.82
N GLY A 83 -15.91 -13.47 -2.36
CA GLY A 83 -15.32 -13.39 -1.03
C GLY A 83 -14.01 -12.63 -1.02
N LEU A 84 -13.76 -11.81 0.02
CA LEU A 84 -12.47 -11.18 0.25
C LEU A 84 -11.48 -12.25 0.76
N VAL A 85 -10.38 -12.46 0.03
CA VAL A 85 -9.37 -13.48 0.35
C VAL A 85 -8.05 -12.90 0.86
N GLY A 86 -7.88 -11.58 0.81
CA GLY A 86 -6.70 -10.90 1.32
C GLY A 86 -6.53 -9.52 0.73
N PHE A 87 -5.34 -8.95 0.95
CA PHE A 87 -4.96 -7.68 0.36
C PHE A 87 -3.56 -7.79 -0.23
N THR A 88 -3.32 -7.05 -1.30
CA THR A 88 -1.98 -6.67 -1.70
C THR A 88 -1.79 -5.20 -1.40
N SER A 89 -0.63 -4.86 -0.91
CA SER A 89 -0.30 -3.48 -0.58
C SER A 89 1.15 -3.20 -0.87
N MET A 90 1.43 -1.95 -1.13
CA MET A 90 2.78 -1.46 -1.32
C MET A 90 2.80 0.02 -0.95
N PHE A 91 3.80 0.46 -0.22
CA PHE A 91 4.10 1.87 -0.16
C PHE A 91 5.38 2.18 -0.94
N GLY A 92 5.50 3.42 -1.39
CA GLY A 92 6.69 3.92 -2.02
C GLY A 92 6.91 5.38 -1.69
N HIS A 93 8.17 5.76 -1.50
CA HIS A 93 8.58 7.11 -1.19
C HIS A 93 8.51 8.00 -2.43
N MET A 94 7.57 8.97 -2.44
CA MET A 94 7.43 9.94 -3.54
C MET A 94 8.48 11.05 -3.42
N MET A 95 9.05 11.44 -4.55
CA MET A 95 10.12 12.44 -4.61
C MET A 95 9.72 13.81 -4.07
N ASP A 96 8.47 14.22 -4.27
CA ASP A 96 7.95 15.52 -3.83
C ASP A 96 6.44 15.47 -3.68
N VAL A 97 5.93 15.82 -2.53
CA VAL A 97 4.51 15.85 -2.21
C VAL A 97 4.04 17.25 -1.80
N GLY A 98 4.74 18.29 -2.25
CA GLY A 98 4.45 19.68 -1.92
C GLY A 98 5.20 20.18 -0.68
N GLY A 99 4.58 21.09 0.06
CA GLY A 99 5.21 21.71 1.24
C GLY A 99 6.22 22.82 0.88
N PRO A 100 6.91 23.39 1.89
CA PRO A 100 7.71 24.60 1.74
C PRO A 100 9.08 24.37 1.08
N VAL A 101 9.57 23.14 1.04
CA VAL A 101 10.89 22.81 0.48
C VAL A 101 10.80 21.74 -0.61
N PRO A 102 11.63 21.81 -1.66
CA PRO A 102 11.72 20.72 -2.64
C PRO A 102 12.13 19.40 -1.97
N GLY A 103 11.50 18.30 -2.43
CA GLY A 103 11.68 16.98 -1.85
C GLY A 103 10.81 16.72 -0.60
N SER A 104 10.05 17.72 -0.15
CA SER A 104 9.07 17.59 0.94
C SER A 104 9.60 17.00 2.26
N MET A 105 10.87 17.27 2.58
CA MET A 105 11.54 16.85 3.82
C MET A 105 12.05 18.07 4.61
N PRO A 106 11.14 18.96 5.11
CA PRO A 106 11.52 20.17 5.81
C PRO A 106 11.99 19.86 7.22
N THR A 107 13.30 19.99 7.47
CA THR A 107 13.91 19.72 8.79
C THR A 107 13.46 20.69 9.89
N ALA A 108 12.89 21.84 9.51
CA ALA A 108 12.37 22.85 10.45
C ALA A 108 10.84 22.78 10.65
N ALA A 109 10.17 21.78 10.07
CA ALA A 109 8.73 21.64 10.26
C ALA A 109 8.40 21.31 11.72
N THR A 110 7.46 22.06 12.30
CA THR A 110 6.92 21.85 13.65
C THR A 110 5.54 21.20 13.63
N SER A 111 5.01 20.95 12.46
CA SER A 111 3.66 20.42 12.23
C SER A 111 3.63 19.68 10.88
N ILE A 112 2.86 18.60 10.82
CA ILE A 112 2.65 17.82 9.60
C ILE A 112 2.07 18.66 8.45
N PHE A 113 1.35 19.73 8.74
CA PHE A 113 0.85 20.65 7.71
C PHE A 113 1.97 21.40 6.97
N GLY A 114 3.16 21.45 7.53
CA GLY A 114 4.35 21.98 6.89
C GLY A 114 5.12 20.96 6.04
N GLU A 115 4.69 19.69 6.00
CA GLU A 115 5.43 18.65 5.27
C GLU A 115 4.96 18.48 3.83
N GLY A 116 3.71 18.84 3.51
CA GLY A 116 3.13 18.73 2.17
C GLY A 116 1.70 18.24 2.17
N LEU A 117 1.27 17.59 1.08
CA LEU A 117 -0.08 17.11 0.90
C LEU A 117 -0.34 15.83 1.72
N ARG A 118 -1.24 15.92 2.69
CA ARG A 118 -1.76 14.76 3.40
C ARG A 118 -2.92 14.15 2.61
N ILE A 119 -2.82 12.87 2.27
CA ILE A 119 -3.88 12.13 1.58
C ILE A 119 -4.54 11.21 2.61
N PRO A 120 -5.79 11.49 3.04
CA PRO A 120 -6.53 10.56 3.87
C PRO A 120 -6.84 9.28 3.07
N PRO A 121 -7.22 8.17 3.71
CA PRO A 121 -7.62 6.97 2.97
C PRO A 121 -8.79 7.28 2.02
N ILE A 122 -8.53 7.22 0.71
CA ILE A 122 -9.51 7.48 -0.36
C ILE A 122 -9.51 6.34 -1.37
N LYS A 123 -10.65 6.08 -1.99
CA LYS A 123 -10.71 5.21 -3.17
C LYS A 123 -10.13 5.96 -4.37
N LEU A 124 -8.92 5.60 -4.77
CA LEU A 124 -8.31 6.07 -6.02
C LEU A 124 -8.97 5.40 -7.23
N TYR A 125 -9.35 4.12 -7.08
CA TYR A 125 -10.25 3.42 -7.98
C TYR A 125 -11.43 2.89 -7.16
N GLU A 126 -12.62 3.02 -7.70
CA GLU A 126 -13.86 2.50 -7.14
C GLU A 126 -14.50 1.56 -8.15
N GLY A 127 -14.63 0.28 -7.81
CA GLY A 127 -15.12 -0.74 -8.73
C GLY A 127 -14.33 -0.82 -10.06
N GLY A 128 -13.03 -0.50 -10.03
CA GLY A 128 -12.17 -0.46 -11.22
C GLY A 128 -12.20 0.87 -11.99
N VAL A 129 -13.02 1.85 -11.58
CA VAL A 129 -13.10 3.18 -12.22
C VAL A 129 -12.20 4.17 -11.48
N LEU A 130 -11.31 4.83 -12.22
CA LEU A 130 -10.40 5.84 -11.66
C LEU A 130 -11.16 7.07 -11.16
N ASN A 131 -10.88 7.48 -9.94
CA ASN A 131 -11.30 8.77 -9.40
C ASN A 131 -10.38 9.88 -9.93
N GLN A 132 -10.69 10.37 -11.12
CA GLN A 132 -9.86 11.37 -11.82
C GLN A 132 -9.73 12.65 -11.00
N ALA A 133 -10.82 13.11 -10.34
CA ALA A 133 -10.78 14.33 -9.55
C ALA A 133 -9.80 14.23 -8.36
N ALA A 134 -9.77 13.09 -7.69
CA ALA A 134 -8.80 12.85 -6.62
C ALA A 134 -7.35 12.82 -7.16
N LEU A 135 -7.13 12.15 -8.28
CA LEU A 135 -5.82 12.09 -8.92
C LEU A 135 -5.34 13.49 -9.34
N ASP A 136 -6.20 14.29 -10.00
CA ASP A 136 -5.87 15.65 -10.43
C ASP A 136 -5.54 16.55 -9.25
N LEU A 137 -6.32 16.46 -8.16
CA LEU A 137 -6.05 17.20 -6.92
C LEU A 137 -4.66 16.87 -6.36
N ILE A 138 -4.33 15.58 -6.29
CA ILE A 138 -3.06 15.11 -5.75
C ILE A 138 -1.90 15.60 -6.64
N MET A 139 -1.98 15.38 -7.95
CA MET A 139 -0.92 15.72 -8.89
C MET A 139 -0.68 17.24 -8.98
N THR A 140 -1.73 18.05 -8.85
CA THR A 140 -1.62 19.53 -8.85
C THR A 140 -0.84 20.05 -7.63
N ASN A 141 -0.83 19.30 -6.52
CA ASN A 141 -0.17 19.71 -5.28
C ASN A 141 1.28 19.18 -5.12
N THR A 142 1.83 18.57 -6.15
CA THR A 142 3.23 18.13 -6.18
C THR A 142 4.05 18.93 -7.19
N ARG A 143 5.38 19.04 -6.98
CA ARG A 143 6.27 19.71 -7.95
C ARG A 143 6.71 18.80 -9.08
N THR A 144 6.53 17.48 -8.90
CA THR A 144 6.98 16.44 -9.84
C THR A 144 5.82 15.54 -10.27
N PRO A 145 4.72 16.09 -10.84
CA PRO A 145 3.48 15.33 -11.07
C PRO A 145 3.69 14.14 -12.01
N GLU A 146 4.46 14.29 -13.09
CA GLU A 146 4.74 13.21 -14.05
C GLU A 146 5.50 12.06 -13.39
N MET A 147 6.51 12.38 -12.58
CA MET A 147 7.31 11.41 -11.86
C MET A 147 6.48 10.67 -10.81
N ASN A 148 5.72 11.41 -9.98
CA ASN A 148 4.85 10.83 -8.96
C ASN A 148 3.74 9.96 -9.57
N TYR A 149 3.19 10.38 -10.72
CA TYR A 149 2.21 9.57 -11.44
C TYR A 149 2.83 8.25 -11.95
N SER A 150 4.01 8.31 -12.56
CA SER A 150 4.73 7.13 -13.02
C SER A 150 5.03 6.16 -11.88
N ASP A 151 5.49 6.68 -10.75
CA ASP A 151 5.83 5.89 -9.56
C ASP A 151 4.57 5.27 -8.94
N LEU A 152 3.49 6.04 -8.82
CA LEU A 152 2.18 5.57 -8.35
C LEU A 152 1.67 4.40 -9.22
N MET A 153 1.78 4.53 -10.55
CA MET A 153 1.35 3.48 -11.48
C MET A 153 2.25 2.24 -11.40
N ALA A 154 3.55 2.40 -11.17
CA ALA A 154 4.48 1.28 -10.97
C ALA A 154 4.15 0.50 -9.68
N ILE A 155 3.87 1.21 -8.58
CA ILE A 155 3.44 0.61 -7.31
C ILE A 155 2.10 -0.13 -7.48
N LEU A 156 1.12 0.51 -8.12
CA LEU A 156 -0.18 -0.09 -8.40
C LEU A 156 -0.04 -1.35 -9.25
N ALA A 157 0.81 -1.33 -10.28
CA ALA A 157 1.08 -2.51 -11.11
C ALA A 157 1.68 -3.65 -10.29
N GLY A 158 2.52 -3.35 -9.29
CA GLY A 158 3.04 -4.31 -8.33
C GLY A 158 1.93 -4.97 -7.51
N CYS A 159 1.02 -4.16 -6.95
CA CYS A 159 -0.14 -4.66 -6.20
C CYS A 159 -1.06 -5.52 -7.08
N ARG A 160 -1.36 -5.08 -8.31
CA ARG A 160 -2.19 -5.85 -9.25
C ARG A 160 -1.53 -7.18 -9.67
N ALA A 161 -0.20 -7.22 -9.79
CA ALA A 161 0.51 -8.47 -10.03
C ALA A 161 0.37 -9.44 -8.85
N GLY A 162 0.45 -8.93 -7.61
CA GLY A 162 0.20 -9.70 -6.41
C GLY A 162 -1.24 -10.22 -6.32
N GLU A 163 -2.23 -9.36 -6.58
CA GLU A 163 -3.64 -9.72 -6.66
C GLU A 163 -3.86 -10.90 -7.62
N LYS A 164 -3.35 -10.78 -8.84
CA LYS A 164 -3.44 -11.85 -9.84
C LYS A 164 -2.85 -13.17 -9.35
N ARG A 165 -1.70 -13.13 -8.66
CA ARG A 165 -1.07 -14.34 -8.11
C ARG A 165 -1.88 -14.99 -6.99
N ILE A 166 -2.52 -14.21 -6.14
CA ILE A 166 -3.42 -14.76 -5.10
C ILE A 166 -4.63 -15.42 -5.75
N ILE A 167 -5.24 -14.80 -6.76
CA ILE A 167 -6.37 -15.36 -7.51
C ILE A 167 -5.96 -16.68 -8.17
N GLU A 168 -4.82 -16.74 -8.87
CA GLU A 168 -4.28 -17.97 -9.48
C GLU A 168 -4.07 -19.10 -8.44
N LEU A 169 -3.64 -18.76 -7.21
CA LEU A 169 -3.52 -19.75 -6.13
C LEU A 169 -4.90 -20.26 -5.67
N CYS A 170 -5.88 -19.35 -5.51
CA CYS A 170 -7.24 -19.72 -5.16
C CYS A 170 -7.93 -20.55 -6.26
N GLU A 171 -7.70 -20.25 -7.53
CA GLU A 171 -8.18 -21.05 -8.67
C GLU A 171 -7.61 -22.47 -8.65
N ARG A 172 -6.32 -22.59 -8.34
CA ARG A 172 -5.61 -23.87 -8.37
C ARG A 172 -5.90 -24.74 -7.17
N PHE A 173 -6.03 -24.19 -5.98
CA PHE A 173 -6.08 -24.94 -4.72
C PHE A 173 -7.38 -24.75 -3.94
N GLY A 174 -8.21 -23.79 -4.31
CA GLY A 174 -9.40 -23.36 -3.56
C GLY A 174 -9.08 -22.28 -2.51
N ALA A 175 -10.06 -21.42 -2.24
CA ALA A 175 -9.91 -20.32 -1.27
C ALA A 175 -9.67 -20.82 0.16
N ASP A 176 -10.34 -21.89 0.58
CA ASP A 176 -10.19 -22.49 1.90
C ASP A 176 -8.76 -23.02 2.11
N THR A 177 -8.22 -23.74 1.13
CA THR A 177 -6.84 -24.23 1.18
C THR A 177 -5.82 -23.07 1.23
N TYR A 178 -6.09 -21.99 0.51
CA TYR A 178 -5.26 -20.79 0.57
C TYR A 178 -5.30 -20.15 1.97
N ALA A 179 -6.48 -20.03 2.58
CA ALA A 179 -6.64 -19.48 3.92
C ALA A 179 -5.94 -20.37 4.99
N ASP A 180 -6.12 -21.70 4.92
CA ASP A 180 -5.42 -22.64 5.80
C ASP A 180 -3.90 -22.55 5.66
N ALA A 181 -3.39 -22.39 4.45
CA ALA A 181 -1.97 -22.21 4.20
C ALA A 181 -1.41 -20.91 4.79
N CYS A 182 -2.19 -19.81 4.73
CA CYS A 182 -1.85 -18.55 5.37
C CYS A 182 -1.75 -18.71 6.90
N ASP A 183 -2.75 -19.33 7.53
CA ASP A 183 -2.74 -19.59 8.97
C ASP A 183 -1.58 -20.49 9.38
N ALA A 184 -1.33 -21.58 8.66
CA ALA A 184 -0.21 -22.48 8.92
C ALA A 184 1.17 -21.76 8.80
N LEU A 185 1.31 -20.84 7.84
CA LEU A 185 2.53 -20.05 7.69
C LEU A 185 2.76 -19.11 8.88
N LEU A 186 1.71 -18.43 9.33
CA LEU A 186 1.75 -17.54 10.49
C LEU A 186 2.14 -18.30 11.77
N GLU A 187 1.48 -19.44 12.04
CA GLU A 187 1.79 -20.30 13.19
C GLU A 187 3.22 -20.84 13.17
N ARG A 188 3.68 -21.27 11.99
CA ARG A 188 5.05 -21.75 11.82
C ARG A 188 6.06 -20.65 12.08
N THR A 189 5.81 -19.45 11.58
CA THR A 189 6.69 -18.29 11.76
C THR A 189 6.72 -17.88 13.24
N GLU A 190 5.56 -17.81 13.90
CA GLU A 190 5.48 -17.51 15.33
C GLU A 190 6.28 -18.52 16.16
N ARG A 191 6.12 -19.83 15.92
CA ARG A 191 6.87 -20.87 16.64
C ARG A 191 8.37 -20.73 16.40
N ALA A 192 8.80 -20.47 15.16
CA ALA A 192 10.21 -20.27 14.84
C ALA A 192 10.79 -19.05 15.57
N MET A 193 10.08 -17.93 15.56
CA MET A 193 10.51 -16.72 16.27
C MET A 193 10.58 -16.92 17.79
N ARG A 194 9.55 -17.54 18.39
CA ARG A 194 9.56 -17.84 19.83
C ARG A 194 10.72 -18.75 20.24
N SER A 195 11.14 -19.67 19.38
CA SER A 195 12.29 -20.54 19.66
C SER A 195 13.65 -19.84 19.57
N LEU A 196 13.72 -18.66 18.95
CA LEU A 196 14.94 -17.83 18.84
C LEU A 196 15.03 -16.76 19.94
N ILE A 197 13.92 -16.40 20.57
CA ILE A 197 13.87 -15.47 21.70
C ILE A 197 14.11 -16.29 22.98
N VAL A 198 15.37 -16.31 23.43
CA VAL A 198 15.78 -17.01 24.67
C VAL A 198 15.96 -15.99 25.79
#